data_def83413b4ec850ec6d82063f537158b
#
_entry.id   def83413b4ec850ec6d82063f537158b
#
_cell.length_a   1.000
_cell.length_b   1.000
_cell.length_c   1.000
_cell.angle_alpha   90.00
_cell.angle_beta   90.00
_cell.angle_gamma   90.00
#
_symmetry.space_group_name_H-M   'P 1'
#
loop_
_entity.id
_entity.type
_entity.pdbx_description
1 polymer ?
#
loop_
_entity_poly.entity_id
_entity_poly.type
_entity_poly.pdbx_seq_one_letter_code
_entity_poly.pdbx_strand_id
1 'polypeptide(L)'
;DANRQMKGFKAEYFKNKTLSGQPEVIRTESSVDYDWGYGAPLDGFPTDGFSVRWTACYMPQTDGQLKLHIGGDDGYRLFVNDKHITGDWGNHSYSSREVELPVEGGKEYRFRIEFFDNISSAIIRFNAYSLNEAKLRQGLAKVDNVVFCTGFNSNTEGEGFDRPFALLRYQELFIKKIASMHPNVVVVLNAGGGVDFTNWYDAAKAILMAWYPGQEGGQAIAEILTGKISPSGKLPISIERKWEDNPVHGSYYENLKAEIKRVDYSE
;
A
#
# COMPACT_ATOMS: atom_id res chain seq x y z
N ASP A 1 -9.94 1.91 13.57
CA ASP A 1 -9.15 2.68 12.59
C ASP A 1 -8.58 3.91 13.29
N ALA A 2 -7.26 3.94 13.51
CA ALA A 2 -6.58 5.01 14.24
C ALA A 2 -6.72 6.37 13.51
N ASN A 3 -6.78 6.37 12.17
CA ASN A 3 -7.01 7.60 11.40
C ASN A 3 -8.37 8.24 11.72
N ARG A 4 -9.41 7.44 11.97
CA ARG A 4 -10.74 7.94 12.36
C ARG A 4 -10.79 8.46 13.80
N GLN A 5 -9.83 8.08 14.62
CA GLN A 5 -9.70 8.55 16.02
C GLN A 5 -8.81 9.80 16.13
N MET A 6 -8.05 10.11 15.10
CA MET A 6 -7.37 11.41 14.98
C MET A 6 -8.42 12.48 14.65
N LYS A 7 -8.45 13.55 15.43
CA LYS A 7 -9.44 14.63 15.28
C LYS A 7 -9.19 15.55 14.08
N GLY A 8 -8.63 15.02 13.01
CA GLY A 8 -8.22 15.76 11.82
C GLY A 8 -6.73 16.12 11.86
N PHE A 9 -6.24 16.51 10.70
CA PHE A 9 -4.87 16.94 10.52
C PHE A 9 -4.84 18.46 10.29
N LYS A 10 -4.08 19.20 11.10
CA LYS A 10 -3.72 20.57 10.76
C LYS A 10 -2.71 20.52 9.64
N ALA A 11 -3.06 21.00 8.46
CA ALA A 11 -2.22 21.08 7.28
C ALA A 11 -1.68 22.50 7.10
N GLU A 12 -0.38 22.62 6.89
CA GLU A 12 0.36 23.87 6.66
C GLU A 12 1.06 23.76 5.30
N TYR A 13 0.65 24.59 4.35
CA TYR A 13 1.13 24.59 2.97
C TYR A 13 2.13 25.71 2.72
N PHE A 14 3.27 25.38 2.08
CA PHE A 14 4.37 26.30 1.80
C PHE A 14 4.69 26.33 0.31
N LYS A 15 4.93 27.52 -0.25
CA LYS A 15 5.39 27.70 -1.65
C LYS A 15 6.92 27.53 -1.78
N ASN A 16 7.49 26.62 -1.02
CA ASN A 16 8.89 26.20 -1.08
C ASN A 16 9.04 24.75 -0.62
N LYS A 17 10.15 24.10 -0.97
CA LYS A 17 10.42 22.70 -0.65
C LYS A 17 10.93 22.44 0.77
N THR A 18 11.19 23.48 1.54
CA THR A 18 11.96 23.37 2.79
C THR A 18 11.11 23.54 4.05
N LEU A 19 9.79 23.72 3.90
CA LEU A 19 8.86 24.01 5.01
C LEU A 19 9.25 25.27 5.80
N SER A 20 9.94 26.20 5.15
CA SER A 20 10.49 27.40 5.79
C SER A 20 9.57 28.60 5.67
N GLY A 21 9.70 29.54 6.63
CA GLY A 21 8.87 30.74 6.69
C GLY A 21 7.48 30.47 7.25
N GLN A 22 6.56 31.38 6.96
CA GLN A 22 5.15 31.22 7.32
C GLN A 22 4.43 30.39 6.25
N PRO A 23 3.53 29.47 6.65
CA PRO A 23 2.69 28.77 5.68
C PRO A 23 1.75 29.77 4.98
N GLU A 24 1.57 29.60 3.67
CA GLU A 24 0.63 30.40 2.88
C GLU A 24 -0.83 30.05 3.19
N VAL A 25 -1.09 28.77 3.47
CA VAL A 25 -2.41 28.27 3.81
C VAL A 25 -2.32 27.34 5.01
N ILE A 26 -3.23 27.51 5.96
CA ILE A 26 -3.44 26.59 7.08
C ILE A 26 -4.90 26.16 7.06
N ARG A 27 -5.13 24.82 7.06
CA ARG A 27 -6.48 24.27 7.10
C ARG A 27 -6.52 22.94 7.87
N THR A 28 -7.72 22.47 8.19
CA THR A 28 -7.91 21.14 8.78
C THR A 28 -8.36 20.16 7.70
N GLU A 29 -7.73 18.99 7.68
CA GLU A 29 -7.99 17.91 6.73
C GLU A 29 -8.33 16.63 7.45
N SER A 30 -9.17 15.79 6.84
CA SER A 30 -9.64 14.54 7.45
C SER A 30 -8.64 13.39 7.29
N SER A 31 -7.74 13.49 6.31
CA SER A 31 -6.75 12.47 5.96
C SER A 31 -5.54 13.09 5.30
N VAL A 32 -4.47 12.34 5.19
CA VAL A 32 -3.30 12.65 4.35
C VAL A 32 -3.26 11.58 3.27
N ASP A 33 -3.99 11.81 2.19
CA ASP A 33 -4.10 10.90 1.04
C ASP A 33 -4.36 11.77 -0.20
N TYR A 34 -3.28 12.20 -0.83
CA TYR A 34 -3.31 13.12 -1.94
C TYR A 34 -2.53 12.57 -3.12
N ASP A 35 -3.12 12.73 -4.29
CA ASP A 35 -2.51 12.51 -5.57
C ASP A 35 -2.84 13.73 -6.43
N TRP A 36 -1.92 14.68 -6.49
CA TRP A 36 -2.07 15.89 -7.30
C TRP A 36 -1.59 15.69 -8.74
N GLY A 37 -0.93 14.56 -9.01
CA GLY A 37 -0.32 14.30 -10.31
C GLY A 37 0.65 15.43 -10.67
N TYR A 38 0.47 16.00 -11.85
CA TYR A 38 1.24 17.17 -12.33
C TYR A 38 0.58 18.51 -11.97
N GLY A 39 -0.39 18.53 -11.10
CA GLY A 39 -1.16 19.70 -10.72
C GLY A 39 -0.68 20.35 -9.42
N ALA A 40 -1.15 21.58 -9.20
CA ALA A 40 -0.90 22.29 -7.95
C ALA A 40 -1.72 21.71 -6.79
N PRO A 41 -1.20 21.73 -5.55
CA PRO A 41 -1.94 21.25 -4.38
C PRO A 41 -3.16 22.10 -4.04
N LEU A 42 -3.13 23.38 -4.39
CA LEU A 42 -4.19 24.36 -4.15
C LEU A 42 -4.16 25.43 -5.25
N ASP A 43 -5.29 26.13 -5.43
CA ASP A 43 -5.38 27.29 -6.30
C ASP A 43 -4.34 28.35 -5.91
N GLY A 44 -3.60 28.85 -6.88
CA GLY A 44 -2.54 29.83 -6.67
C GLY A 44 -1.24 29.31 -6.08
N PHE A 45 -1.11 27.98 -5.95
CA PHE A 45 0.17 27.32 -5.67
C PHE A 45 0.91 26.96 -6.95
N PRO A 46 2.25 26.81 -6.90
CA PRO A 46 3.01 26.24 -8.00
C PRO A 46 2.66 24.77 -8.16
N THR A 47 2.79 24.23 -9.37
CA THR A 47 2.65 22.79 -9.65
C THR A 47 3.78 21.97 -9.05
N ASP A 48 4.95 22.57 -8.95
CA ASP A 48 6.18 21.96 -8.44
C ASP A 48 6.83 22.86 -7.38
N GLY A 49 7.70 22.30 -6.55
CA GLY A 49 8.52 23.08 -5.62
C GLY A 49 7.78 23.57 -4.38
N PHE A 50 6.75 22.89 -3.96
CA PHE A 50 5.99 23.16 -2.74
C PHE A 50 6.26 22.14 -1.63
N SER A 51 5.76 22.41 -0.43
CA SER A 51 5.81 21.44 0.67
C SER A 51 4.61 21.60 1.59
N VAL A 52 4.30 20.51 2.31
CA VAL A 52 3.18 20.49 3.25
C VAL A 52 3.59 19.79 4.53
N ARG A 53 3.14 20.33 5.66
CA ARG A 53 3.26 19.71 6.98
C ARG A 53 1.89 19.44 7.55
N TRP A 54 1.65 18.20 7.96
CA TRP A 54 0.44 17.82 8.70
C TRP A 54 0.80 17.49 10.14
N THR A 55 -0.03 17.92 11.07
CA THR A 55 0.07 17.56 12.48
C THR A 55 -1.27 17.05 12.99
N ALA A 56 -1.25 15.96 13.77
CA ALA A 56 -2.43 15.41 14.43
C ALA A 56 -2.05 14.79 15.78
N CYS A 57 -3.03 14.75 16.70
CA CYS A 57 -2.91 14.05 17.96
C CYS A 57 -3.77 12.76 17.93
N TYR A 58 -3.22 11.70 18.49
CA TYR A 58 -3.87 10.42 18.67
C TYR A 58 -3.73 9.97 20.12
N MET A 59 -4.83 9.52 20.71
CA MET A 59 -4.85 8.92 22.04
C MET A 59 -5.52 7.56 21.97
N PRO A 60 -4.76 6.45 22.00
CA PRO A 60 -5.31 5.10 22.02
C PRO A 60 -6.09 4.85 23.31
N GLN A 61 -7.15 4.06 23.22
CA GLN A 61 -7.92 3.68 24.41
C GLN A 61 -7.27 2.55 25.20
N THR A 62 -6.47 1.72 24.56
CA THR A 62 -5.78 0.55 25.14
C THR A 62 -4.37 0.46 24.61
N ASP A 63 -3.53 -0.24 25.35
CA ASP A 63 -2.20 -0.63 24.87
C ASP A 63 -2.32 -1.44 23.57
N GLY A 64 -1.33 -1.31 22.70
CA GLY A 64 -1.32 -2.04 21.45
C GLY A 64 -0.20 -1.61 20.51
N GLN A 65 -0.35 -2.00 19.26
CA GLN A 65 0.55 -1.58 18.18
C GLN A 65 -0.23 -0.88 17.07
N LEU A 66 0.27 0.27 16.65
CA LEU A 66 -0.12 0.90 15.40
C LEU A 66 0.79 0.43 14.29
N LYS A 67 0.21 0.10 13.17
CA LYS A 67 0.92 0.02 11.90
C LYS A 67 0.78 1.36 11.20
N LEU A 68 1.90 1.95 10.84
CA LEU A 68 1.99 3.24 10.19
C LEU A 68 2.54 3.00 8.79
N HIS A 69 1.76 3.37 7.79
CA HIS A 69 2.18 3.37 6.40
C HIS A 69 2.29 4.80 5.93
N ILE A 70 3.44 5.15 5.35
CA ILE A 70 3.67 6.44 4.72
C ILE A 70 4.39 6.23 3.39
N GLY A 71 3.98 6.96 2.35
CA GLY A 71 4.64 6.95 1.06
C GLY A 71 4.40 8.24 0.31
N GLY A 72 5.32 8.61 -0.55
CA GLY A 72 5.24 9.83 -1.34
C GLY A 72 6.11 9.79 -2.59
N ASP A 73 5.87 10.74 -3.43
CA ASP A 73 6.60 11.21 -4.61
C ASP A 73 6.53 12.74 -4.60
N ASP A 74 7.57 13.50 -4.26
CA ASP A 74 8.94 13.14 -3.88
C ASP A 74 9.10 12.80 -2.38
N GLY A 75 9.78 13.67 -1.64
CA GLY A 75 10.28 13.42 -0.30
C GLY A 75 9.21 13.47 0.80
N TYR A 76 9.25 12.50 1.68
CA TYR A 76 8.36 12.39 2.83
C TYR A 76 9.09 11.93 4.09
N ARG A 77 8.58 12.34 5.26
CA ARG A 77 9.06 11.85 6.56
C ARG A 77 7.98 11.94 7.64
N LEU A 78 8.07 11.00 8.57
CA LEU A 78 7.13 10.85 9.68
C LEU A 78 7.86 10.99 11.01
N PHE A 79 7.27 11.81 11.87
CA PHE A 79 7.71 11.97 13.26
C PHE A 79 6.57 11.64 14.21
N VAL A 80 6.90 11.05 15.36
CA VAL A 80 5.99 10.84 16.47
C VAL A 80 6.64 11.40 17.73
N ASN A 81 5.97 12.30 18.43
CA ASN A 81 6.49 13.04 19.58
C ASN A 81 7.87 13.66 19.29
N ASP A 82 7.98 14.31 18.12
CA ASP A 82 9.17 14.95 17.56
C ASP A 82 10.36 14.01 17.25
N LYS A 83 10.22 12.70 17.50
CA LYS A 83 11.21 11.71 17.11
C LYS A 83 10.96 11.28 15.66
N HIS A 84 12.00 11.32 14.82
CA HIS A 84 11.94 10.76 13.47
C HIS A 84 11.71 9.25 13.53
N ILE A 85 10.67 8.77 12.86
CA ILE A 85 10.27 7.35 12.82
C ILE A 85 10.71 6.69 11.53
N THR A 86 10.38 7.31 10.39
CA THR A 86 10.71 6.79 9.07
C THR A 86 10.55 7.88 8.01
N GLY A 87 11.02 7.63 6.82
CA GLY A 87 10.84 8.50 5.66
C GLY A 87 11.92 8.26 4.60
N ASP A 88 11.76 8.98 3.51
CA ASP A 88 12.74 9.14 2.46
C ASP A 88 12.70 10.62 2.05
N TRP A 89 13.72 11.40 2.44
CA TRP A 89 13.75 12.85 2.23
C TRP A 89 14.69 13.19 1.07
N GLY A 90 14.34 12.67 -0.10
CA GLY A 90 15.07 12.86 -1.35
C GLY A 90 14.13 13.04 -2.53
N ASN A 91 14.68 13.29 -3.72
CA ASN A 91 13.92 13.27 -4.95
C ASN A 91 13.85 11.83 -5.44
N HIS A 92 12.68 11.29 -5.59
CA HIS A 92 12.44 9.92 -6.06
C HIS A 92 11.01 9.76 -6.54
N SER A 93 10.76 8.80 -7.41
CA SER A 93 9.42 8.35 -7.75
C SER A 93 8.73 7.75 -6.53
N TYR A 94 7.43 7.53 -6.59
CA TYR A 94 6.67 7.02 -5.45
C TYR A 94 7.36 5.85 -4.74
N SER A 95 7.63 6.03 -3.47
CA SER A 95 8.12 4.99 -2.57
C SER A 95 7.31 4.98 -1.28
N SER A 96 7.29 3.88 -0.56
CA SER A 96 6.57 3.78 0.71
C SER A 96 7.32 2.97 1.75
N ARG A 97 7.00 3.24 3.02
CA ARG A 97 7.54 2.51 4.16
C ARG A 97 6.43 2.17 5.14
N GLU A 98 6.60 1.04 5.80
CA GLU A 98 5.72 0.58 6.87
C GLU A 98 6.54 0.39 8.15
N VAL A 99 6.01 0.87 9.27
CA VAL A 99 6.62 0.72 10.59
C VAL A 99 5.57 0.37 11.64
N GLU A 100 5.99 -0.34 12.68
CA GLU A 100 5.15 -0.63 13.84
C GLU A 100 5.55 0.30 15.00
N LEU A 101 4.54 0.91 15.62
CA LEU A 101 4.68 1.80 16.76
C LEU A 101 3.92 1.20 17.94
N PRO A 102 4.60 0.77 19.03
CA PRO A 102 3.93 0.40 20.25
C PRO A 102 3.30 1.65 20.88
N VAL A 103 2.06 1.51 21.35
CA VAL A 103 1.30 2.58 21.97
C VAL A 103 0.70 2.12 23.30
N GLU A 104 0.62 3.05 24.23
CA GLU A 104 0.04 2.88 25.57
C GLU A 104 -1.33 3.55 25.64
N GLY A 105 -2.32 2.87 26.20
CA GLY A 105 -3.66 3.40 26.39
C GLY A 105 -3.68 4.66 27.23
N GLY A 106 -4.45 5.66 26.80
CA GLY A 106 -4.55 6.96 27.48
C GLY A 106 -3.37 7.91 27.29
N LYS A 107 -2.32 7.51 26.59
CA LYS A 107 -1.16 8.36 26.30
C LYS A 107 -1.35 9.08 24.96
N GLU A 108 -1.05 10.37 24.93
CA GLU A 108 -1.11 11.15 23.71
C GLU A 108 0.13 10.94 22.84
N TYR A 109 -0.10 10.72 21.54
CA TYR A 109 0.91 10.65 20.50
C TYR A 109 0.69 11.77 19.49
N ARG A 110 1.69 12.61 19.29
CA ARG A 110 1.66 13.70 18.33
C ARG A 110 2.36 13.25 17.05
N PHE A 111 1.59 13.17 15.98
CA PHE A 111 2.09 12.84 14.63
C PHE A 111 2.43 14.12 13.89
N ARG A 112 3.54 14.12 13.18
CA ARG A 112 3.93 15.16 12.24
C ARG A 112 4.41 14.47 10.96
N ILE A 113 3.73 14.77 9.88
CA ILE A 113 4.03 14.29 8.54
C ILE A 113 4.53 15.48 7.75
N GLU A 114 5.63 15.32 7.04
CA GLU A 114 6.21 16.34 6.20
C GLU A 114 6.44 15.76 4.81
N PHE A 115 6.14 16.57 3.81
CA PHE A 115 6.21 16.23 2.40
C PHE A 115 6.78 17.41 1.62
N PHE A 116 7.56 17.15 0.59
CA PHE A 116 7.84 18.12 -0.45
C PHE A 116 7.73 17.48 -1.82
N ASP A 117 7.25 18.25 -2.75
CA ASP A 117 7.32 17.99 -4.17
C ASP A 117 8.46 18.81 -4.78
N ASN A 118 9.23 18.19 -5.67
CA ASN A 118 10.32 18.83 -6.39
C ASN A 118 9.94 19.14 -7.82
N ILE A 119 9.52 18.13 -8.56
CA ILE A 119 9.15 18.21 -9.97
C ILE A 119 8.34 16.98 -10.37
N SER A 120 7.42 17.16 -11.32
CA SER A 120 6.65 16.09 -11.95
C SER A 120 5.41 15.70 -11.16
N SER A 121 5.33 14.45 -10.68
CA SER A 121 4.15 13.94 -9.98
C SER A 121 4.27 14.16 -8.48
N ALA A 122 3.21 14.68 -7.87
CA ALA A 122 3.14 14.94 -6.43
C ALA A 122 2.13 14.00 -5.76
N ILE A 123 2.62 13.07 -4.94
CA ILE A 123 1.79 12.09 -4.24
C ILE A 123 2.22 11.99 -2.78
N ILE A 124 1.27 11.98 -1.85
CA ILE A 124 1.53 11.68 -0.44
C ILE A 124 0.39 10.86 0.15
N ARG A 125 0.73 9.80 0.86
CA ARG A 125 -0.23 8.94 1.55
C ARG A 125 0.26 8.60 2.94
N PHE A 126 -0.62 8.73 3.91
CA PHE A 126 -0.37 8.29 5.29
C PHE A 126 -1.58 7.55 5.84
N ASN A 127 -1.32 6.39 6.41
CA ASN A 127 -2.30 5.59 7.12
C ASN A 127 -1.75 5.12 8.47
N ALA A 128 -2.58 5.23 9.51
CA ALA A 128 -2.33 4.63 10.81
C ALA A 128 -3.50 3.70 11.16
N TYR A 129 -3.20 2.45 11.41
CA TYR A 129 -4.22 1.46 11.74
C TYR A 129 -3.76 0.54 12.86
N SER A 130 -4.72 0.07 13.65
CA SER A 130 -4.51 -0.96 14.66
C SER A 130 -5.42 -2.15 14.36
N LEU A 131 -4.87 -3.34 14.51
CA LEU A 131 -5.64 -4.57 14.41
C LEU A 131 -6.19 -4.92 15.80
N ASN A 132 -7.49 -4.82 15.99
CA ASN A 132 -8.15 -5.36 17.18
C ASN A 132 -8.32 -6.87 17.00
N GLU A 133 -7.33 -7.64 17.43
CA GLU A 133 -7.31 -9.10 17.27
C GLU A 133 -8.48 -9.78 17.97
N ALA A 134 -8.90 -9.30 19.14
CA ALA A 134 -10.03 -9.89 19.87
C ALA A 134 -11.33 -9.75 19.07
N LYS A 135 -11.59 -8.55 18.54
CA LYS A 135 -12.75 -8.29 17.69
C LYS A 135 -12.68 -9.09 16.38
N LEU A 136 -11.50 -9.19 15.78
CA LEU A 136 -11.30 -10.00 14.58
C LEU A 136 -11.60 -11.48 14.86
N ARG A 137 -11.03 -12.08 15.91
CA ARG A 137 -11.31 -13.46 16.32
C ARG A 137 -12.81 -13.68 16.57
N GLN A 138 -13.46 -12.75 17.26
CA GLN A 138 -14.91 -12.84 17.51
C GLN A 138 -15.72 -12.79 16.21
N GLY A 139 -15.30 -12.02 15.24
CA GLY A 139 -15.92 -11.98 13.90
C GLY A 139 -15.70 -13.27 13.13
N LEU A 140 -14.47 -13.74 13.08
CA LEU A 140 -14.07 -14.96 12.37
C LEU A 140 -14.75 -16.22 12.93
N ALA A 141 -14.98 -16.28 14.23
CA ALA A 141 -15.66 -17.42 14.86
C ALA A 141 -17.15 -17.57 14.47
N LYS A 142 -17.73 -16.60 13.76
CA LYS A 142 -19.13 -16.59 13.36
C LYS A 142 -19.34 -16.96 11.88
N VAL A 143 -18.28 -17.27 11.16
CA VAL A 143 -18.34 -17.53 9.72
C VAL A 143 -17.66 -18.87 9.40
N ASP A 144 -18.13 -19.55 8.37
CA ASP A 144 -17.55 -20.83 7.91
C ASP A 144 -16.36 -20.63 6.97
N ASN A 145 -16.37 -19.53 6.23
CA ASN A 145 -15.35 -19.20 5.25
C ASN A 145 -15.01 -17.70 5.30
N VAL A 146 -13.78 -17.38 5.00
CA VAL A 146 -13.28 -16.01 4.88
C VAL A 146 -12.81 -15.78 3.45
N VAL A 147 -13.33 -14.76 2.81
CA VAL A 147 -12.86 -14.31 1.50
C VAL A 147 -12.02 -13.06 1.70
N PHE A 148 -10.76 -13.14 1.32
CA PHE A 148 -9.82 -12.02 1.38
C PHE A 148 -9.53 -11.53 -0.05
N CYS A 149 -10.11 -10.39 -0.41
CA CYS A 149 -9.84 -9.74 -1.70
C CYS A 149 -8.62 -8.85 -1.57
N THR A 150 -7.64 -9.05 -2.45
CA THR A 150 -6.39 -8.30 -2.47
C THR A 150 -5.85 -8.18 -3.89
N GLY A 151 -4.76 -7.46 -4.06
CA GLY A 151 -4.10 -7.29 -5.36
C GLY A 151 -3.47 -5.92 -5.50
N PHE A 152 -3.33 -5.50 -6.74
CA PHE A 152 -2.74 -4.23 -7.14
C PHE A 152 -3.81 -3.25 -7.61
N ASN A 153 -3.45 -1.99 -7.68
CA ASN A 153 -4.29 -0.90 -8.17
C ASN A 153 -3.46 0.04 -9.06
N SER A 154 -4.07 1.08 -9.60
CA SER A 154 -3.41 2.03 -10.52
C SER A 154 -2.16 2.73 -9.94
N ASN A 155 -1.95 2.70 -8.63
CA ASN A 155 -0.75 3.27 -7.99
C ASN A 155 0.38 2.26 -7.81
N THR A 156 0.08 0.99 -7.94
CA THR A 156 1.03 -0.12 -7.72
C THR A 156 1.22 -0.98 -8.97
N GLU A 157 0.37 -0.82 -9.98
CA GLU A 157 0.49 -1.46 -11.27
C GLU A 157 -0.06 -0.52 -12.36
N GLY A 158 0.72 -0.21 -13.38
CA GLY A 158 0.33 0.68 -14.46
C GLY A 158 1.26 0.61 -15.65
N GLU A 159 0.84 1.25 -16.75
CA GLU A 159 1.69 1.42 -17.92
C GLU A 159 2.84 2.37 -17.59
N GLY A 160 4.05 2.00 -18.01
CA GLY A 160 5.23 2.85 -17.87
C GLY A 160 6.03 2.71 -16.58
N PHE A 161 5.62 1.85 -15.65
CA PHE A 161 6.42 1.50 -14.47
C PHE A 161 6.27 0.01 -14.10
N ASP A 162 7.32 -0.55 -13.49
CA ASP A 162 7.36 -1.95 -13.11
C ASP A 162 6.60 -2.18 -11.80
N ARG A 163 5.68 -3.14 -11.84
CA ARG A 163 5.01 -3.64 -10.66
C ARG A 163 5.95 -4.54 -9.84
N PRO A 164 5.92 -4.47 -8.49
CA PRO A 164 6.60 -5.48 -7.68
C PRO A 164 5.99 -6.87 -7.92
N PHE A 165 6.84 -7.90 -7.95
CA PHE A 165 6.37 -9.29 -8.13
C PHE A 165 5.58 -9.79 -6.90
N ALA A 166 6.00 -9.43 -5.69
CA ALA A 166 5.29 -9.74 -4.45
C ALA A 166 4.12 -8.78 -4.17
N LEU A 167 3.11 -9.27 -3.47
CA LEU A 167 2.10 -8.40 -2.85
C LEU A 167 2.77 -7.40 -1.89
N LEU A 168 2.10 -6.30 -1.62
CA LEU A 168 2.56 -5.39 -0.58
C LEU A 168 2.65 -6.15 0.76
N ARG A 169 3.75 -5.94 1.48
CA ARG A 169 4.06 -6.72 2.69
C ARG A 169 2.91 -6.79 3.70
N TYR A 170 2.15 -5.72 3.88
CA TYR A 170 1.01 -5.71 4.80
C TYR A 170 -0.13 -6.65 4.33
N GLN A 171 -0.34 -6.82 3.03
CA GLN A 171 -1.34 -7.74 2.47
C GLN A 171 -0.95 -9.19 2.78
N GLU A 172 0.30 -9.57 2.54
CA GLU A 172 0.83 -10.91 2.88
C GLU A 172 0.72 -11.20 4.38
N LEU A 173 1.15 -10.26 5.23
CA LEU A 173 1.06 -10.40 6.67
C LEU A 173 -0.40 -10.54 7.14
N PHE A 174 -1.33 -9.84 6.51
CA PHE A 174 -2.74 -9.91 6.88
C PHE A 174 -3.38 -11.23 6.44
N ILE A 175 -3.05 -11.76 5.27
CA ILE A 175 -3.46 -13.11 4.83
C ILE A 175 -2.99 -14.14 5.88
N LYS A 176 -1.72 -14.15 6.24
CA LYS A 176 -1.14 -15.05 7.25
C LYS A 176 -1.80 -14.88 8.63
N LYS A 177 -2.09 -13.64 9.02
CA LYS A 177 -2.75 -13.34 10.29
C LYS A 177 -4.17 -13.89 10.34
N ILE A 178 -4.96 -13.70 9.30
CA ILE A 178 -6.31 -14.26 9.22
C ILE A 178 -6.26 -15.78 9.21
N ALA A 179 -5.37 -16.38 8.42
CA ALA A 179 -5.22 -17.83 8.33
C ALA A 179 -4.77 -18.47 9.66
N SER A 180 -4.00 -17.76 10.48
CA SER A 180 -3.65 -18.22 11.84
C SER A 180 -4.85 -18.23 12.80
N MET A 181 -5.97 -17.61 12.43
CA MET A 181 -7.18 -17.49 13.25
C MET A 181 -8.37 -18.25 12.66
N HIS A 182 -8.35 -18.57 11.38
CA HIS A 182 -9.44 -19.23 10.68
C HIS A 182 -8.91 -20.22 9.60
N PRO A 183 -9.38 -21.48 9.57
CA PRO A 183 -8.82 -22.50 8.69
C PRO A 183 -9.24 -22.37 7.22
N ASN A 184 -10.35 -21.71 6.93
CA ASN A 184 -10.92 -21.63 5.59
C ASN A 184 -10.79 -20.21 5.03
N VAL A 185 -9.59 -19.86 4.58
CA VAL A 185 -9.32 -18.58 3.93
C VAL A 185 -9.19 -18.77 2.43
N VAL A 186 -10.03 -18.09 1.67
CA VAL A 186 -9.96 -18.00 0.21
C VAL A 186 -9.43 -16.63 -0.16
N VAL A 187 -8.38 -16.58 -0.96
CA VAL A 187 -7.82 -15.33 -1.47
C VAL A 187 -8.32 -15.09 -2.89
N VAL A 188 -8.95 -13.94 -3.12
CA VAL A 188 -9.28 -13.45 -4.46
C VAL A 188 -8.24 -12.40 -4.82
N LEU A 189 -7.49 -12.68 -5.88
CA LEU A 189 -6.34 -11.87 -6.28
C LEU A 189 -6.60 -11.12 -7.57
N ASN A 190 -6.54 -9.80 -7.51
CA ASN A 190 -6.61 -8.91 -8.67
C ASN A 190 -5.20 -8.43 -9.03
N ALA A 191 -4.70 -8.87 -10.18
CA ALA A 191 -3.39 -8.49 -10.70
C ALA A 191 -3.34 -8.67 -12.21
N GLY A 192 -2.53 -7.88 -12.91
CA GLY A 192 -2.37 -7.98 -14.36
C GLY A 192 -1.37 -9.05 -14.80
N GLY A 193 -0.63 -9.66 -13.87
CA GLY A 193 0.40 -10.67 -14.14
C GLY A 193 0.60 -11.63 -12.98
N GLY A 194 1.65 -12.45 -13.04
CA GLY A 194 2.05 -13.35 -11.96
C GLY A 194 2.36 -12.61 -10.67
N VAL A 195 2.19 -13.27 -9.54
CA VAL A 195 2.43 -12.72 -8.20
C VAL A 195 3.20 -13.74 -7.39
N ASP A 196 4.18 -13.30 -6.63
CA ASP A 196 4.89 -14.16 -5.69
C ASP A 196 3.96 -14.64 -4.57
N PHE A 197 3.78 -15.95 -4.47
CA PHE A 197 2.96 -16.60 -3.44
C PHE A 197 3.80 -17.18 -2.29
N THR A 198 5.12 -17.16 -2.39
CA THR A 198 6.03 -17.90 -1.50
C THR A 198 5.74 -17.66 -0.02
N ASN A 199 5.45 -16.44 0.35
CA ASN A 199 5.28 -16.07 1.76
C ASN A 199 3.90 -16.43 2.35
N TRP A 200 2.89 -16.73 1.53
CA TRP A 200 1.52 -16.86 2.02
C TRP A 200 0.69 -17.97 1.34
N TYR A 201 1.25 -18.69 0.37
CA TYR A 201 0.56 -19.77 -0.35
C TYR A 201 -0.08 -20.78 0.60
N ASP A 202 0.68 -21.29 1.57
CA ASP A 202 0.23 -22.30 2.52
C ASP A 202 -0.83 -21.77 3.52
N ALA A 203 -0.99 -20.46 3.60
CA ALA A 203 -2.00 -19.82 4.45
C ALA A 203 -3.39 -19.80 3.79
N ALA A 204 -3.48 -19.92 2.47
CA ALA A 204 -4.73 -19.88 1.74
C ALA A 204 -5.24 -21.31 1.45
N LYS A 205 -6.54 -21.54 1.70
CA LYS A 205 -7.22 -22.80 1.36
C LYS A 205 -7.45 -22.91 -0.16
N ALA A 206 -7.70 -21.76 -0.79
CA ALA A 206 -7.82 -21.62 -2.24
C ALA A 206 -7.41 -20.21 -2.66
N ILE A 207 -6.91 -20.07 -3.88
CA ILE A 207 -6.58 -18.80 -4.50
C ILE A 207 -7.35 -18.70 -5.81
N LEU A 208 -8.15 -17.66 -5.96
CA LEU A 208 -8.83 -17.31 -7.20
C LEU A 208 -8.10 -16.16 -7.86
N MET A 209 -7.42 -16.42 -8.97
CA MET A 209 -6.81 -15.39 -9.79
C MET A 209 -7.89 -14.74 -10.64
N ALA A 210 -8.32 -13.55 -10.24
CA ALA A 210 -9.42 -12.83 -10.88
C ALA A 210 -8.96 -11.90 -12.00
N TRP A 211 -7.65 -11.65 -12.13
CA TRP A 211 -7.08 -10.68 -13.06
C TRP A 211 -7.70 -9.29 -12.86
N TYR A 212 -8.03 -8.59 -13.92
CA TYR A 212 -8.83 -7.37 -13.93
C TYR A 212 -10.17 -7.66 -14.64
N PRO A 213 -11.17 -8.13 -13.88
CA PRO A 213 -12.34 -8.82 -14.45
C PRO A 213 -13.37 -7.91 -15.13
N GLY A 214 -13.11 -6.60 -15.19
CA GLY A 214 -13.98 -5.65 -15.88
C GLY A 214 -15.28 -5.35 -15.14
N GLN A 215 -16.30 -4.87 -15.86
CA GLN A 215 -17.52 -4.31 -15.31
C GLN A 215 -18.33 -5.29 -14.45
N GLU A 216 -18.50 -6.53 -14.89
CA GLU A 216 -19.29 -7.57 -14.19
C GLU A 216 -18.43 -8.48 -13.29
N GLY A 217 -17.19 -8.06 -13.01
CA GLY A 217 -16.20 -8.87 -12.27
C GLY A 217 -16.68 -9.28 -10.88
N GLY A 218 -17.33 -8.39 -10.17
CA GLY A 218 -17.88 -8.68 -8.84
C GLY A 218 -18.94 -9.78 -8.87
N GLN A 219 -19.84 -9.75 -9.86
CA GLN A 219 -20.86 -10.76 -10.07
C GLN A 219 -20.24 -12.12 -10.40
N ALA A 220 -19.29 -12.15 -11.34
CA ALA A 220 -18.62 -13.38 -11.76
C ALA A 220 -17.84 -14.04 -10.61
N ILE A 221 -17.10 -13.25 -9.83
CA ILE A 221 -16.39 -13.72 -8.64
C ILE A 221 -17.37 -14.30 -7.60
N ALA A 222 -18.46 -13.60 -7.32
CA ALA A 222 -19.48 -14.07 -6.37
C ALA A 222 -20.13 -15.39 -6.81
N GLU A 223 -20.43 -15.55 -8.08
CA GLU A 223 -21.02 -16.79 -8.64
C GLU A 223 -20.06 -17.98 -8.56
N ILE A 224 -18.78 -17.76 -8.75
CA ILE A 224 -17.73 -18.77 -8.56
C ILE A 224 -17.60 -19.15 -7.08
N LEU A 225 -17.49 -18.15 -6.19
CA LEU A 225 -17.30 -18.39 -4.76
C LEU A 225 -18.50 -19.09 -4.10
N THR A 226 -19.70 -18.85 -4.59
CA THR A 226 -20.92 -19.51 -4.12
C THR A 226 -21.19 -20.86 -4.78
N GLY A 227 -20.37 -21.29 -5.73
CA GLY A 227 -20.52 -22.54 -6.45
C GLY A 227 -21.65 -22.54 -7.50
N LYS A 228 -22.22 -21.37 -7.82
CA LYS A 228 -23.23 -21.23 -8.87
C LYS A 228 -22.64 -21.54 -10.25
N ILE A 229 -21.37 -21.14 -10.46
CA ILE A 229 -20.62 -21.39 -11.69
C ILE A 229 -19.27 -22.02 -11.31
N SER A 230 -18.89 -23.08 -12.01
CA SER A 230 -17.54 -23.66 -11.89
C SER A 230 -16.56 -22.84 -12.71
N PRO A 231 -15.40 -22.41 -12.15
CA PRO A 231 -14.40 -21.68 -12.91
C PRO A 231 -13.84 -22.55 -14.03
N SER A 232 -13.96 -22.11 -15.27
CA SER A 232 -13.46 -22.80 -16.46
C SER A 232 -12.11 -22.28 -16.94
N GLY A 233 -11.72 -21.08 -16.52
CA GLY A 233 -10.44 -20.48 -16.86
C GLY A 233 -9.25 -21.28 -16.34
N LYS A 234 -8.16 -21.25 -17.10
CA LYS A 234 -6.85 -21.79 -16.71
C LYS A 234 -5.86 -20.66 -16.64
N LEU A 235 -4.84 -20.80 -15.82
CA LEU A 235 -3.74 -19.84 -15.81
C LEU A 235 -3.01 -19.92 -17.16
N PRO A 236 -2.87 -18.81 -17.87
CA PRO A 236 -2.18 -18.77 -19.17
C PRO A 236 -0.66 -18.72 -19.02
N ILE A 237 -0.17 -18.65 -17.80
CA ILE A 237 1.24 -18.51 -17.42
C ILE A 237 1.56 -19.46 -16.28
N SER A 238 2.83 -19.84 -16.15
CA SER A 238 3.37 -20.39 -14.91
C SER A 238 3.67 -19.24 -13.95
N ILE A 239 3.48 -19.47 -12.66
CA ILE A 239 3.80 -18.49 -11.62
C ILE A 239 4.96 -19.07 -10.82
N GLU A 240 6.08 -18.39 -10.85
CA GLU A 240 7.30 -18.76 -10.18
C GLU A 240 7.14 -18.65 -8.66
N ARG A 241 7.86 -19.49 -7.92
CA ARG A 241 7.91 -19.36 -6.45
C ARG A 241 8.69 -18.13 -6.03
N LYS A 242 9.75 -17.81 -6.76
CA LYS A 242 10.59 -16.63 -6.56
C LYS A 242 11.08 -16.11 -7.90
N TRP A 243 11.49 -14.86 -7.94
CA TRP A 243 11.92 -14.19 -9.16
C TRP A 243 13.05 -14.92 -9.90
N GLU A 244 13.98 -15.51 -9.16
CA GLU A 244 15.13 -16.25 -9.71
C GLU A 244 14.75 -17.58 -10.38
N ASP A 245 13.54 -18.10 -10.14
CA ASP A 245 13.05 -19.31 -10.78
C ASP A 245 12.55 -19.06 -12.21
N ASN A 246 12.45 -17.79 -12.63
CA ASN A 246 12.07 -17.43 -14.00
C ASN A 246 13.20 -17.79 -14.96
N PRO A 247 12.94 -18.58 -16.03
CA PRO A 247 13.95 -19.04 -16.96
C PRO A 247 14.81 -17.95 -17.61
N VAL A 248 14.28 -16.74 -17.72
CA VAL A 248 14.98 -15.60 -18.34
C VAL A 248 15.60 -14.65 -17.31
N HIS A 249 15.48 -14.92 -16.00
CA HIS A 249 15.96 -14.01 -14.96
C HIS A 249 17.43 -13.62 -15.15
N GLY A 250 18.30 -14.59 -15.41
CA GLY A 250 19.74 -14.33 -15.61
C GLY A 250 20.07 -13.61 -16.92
N SER A 251 19.28 -13.81 -17.98
CA SER A 251 19.57 -13.26 -19.31
C SER A 251 18.85 -11.92 -19.58
N TYR A 252 17.75 -11.63 -18.88
CA TYR A 252 16.94 -10.45 -19.15
C TYR A 252 17.66 -9.13 -18.87
N TYR A 253 18.47 -9.09 -17.80
CA TYR A 253 19.17 -7.88 -17.36
C TYR A 253 20.65 -7.83 -17.75
N GLU A 254 21.26 -8.96 -18.12
CA GLU A 254 22.72 -9.04 -18.44
C GLU A 254 23.13 -8.13 -19.58
N ASN A 255 22.26 -7.90 -20.54
CA ASN A 255 22.55 -7.19 -21.79
C ASN A 255 22.01 -5.75 -21.84
N LEU A 256 21.64 -5.13 -20.72
CA LEU A 256 21.08 -3.76 -20.71
C LEU A 256 22.01 -2.71 -21.30
N LYS A 257 23.32 -2.96 -21.30
CA LYS A 257 24.36 -2.05 -21.86
C LYS A 257 24.79 -2.44 -23.27
N ALA A 258 24.32 -3.54 -23.82
CA ALA A 258 24.69 -3.97 -25.17
C ALA A 258 23.93 -3.18 -26.23
N GLU A 259 24.57 -2.92 -27.37
CA GLU A 259 23.95 -2.28 -28.54
C GLU A 259 22.77 -3.12 -29.09
N ILE A 260 22.89 -4.44 -29.03
CA ILE A 260 21.84 -5.40 -29.38
C ILE A 260 21.43 -6.14 -28.09
N LYS A 261 20.20 -5.92 -27.65
CA LYS A 261 19.62 -6.63 -26.51
C LYS A 261 19.08 -7.97 -26.98
N ARG A 262 19.63 -9.04 -26.44
CA ARG A 262 19.18 -10.42 -26.70
C ARG A 262 18.72 -11.05 -25.39
N VAL A 263 17.55 -11.62 -25.40
CA VAL A 263 17.03 -12.46 -24.31
C VAL A 263 16.89 -13.86 -24.84
N ASP A 264 17.60 -14.80 -24.24
CA ASP A 264 17.50 -16.23 -24.57
C ASP A 264 16.51 -16.89 -23.61
N TYR A 265 15.45 -17.44 -24.16
CA TYR A 265 14.47 -18.22 -23.41
C TYR A 265 14.93 -19.67 -23.37
N SER A 266 15.07 -20.23 -22.17
CA SER A 266 15.24 -21.67 -21.99
C SER A 266 13.87 -22.32 -21.83
N GLU A 267 13.51 -23.24 -22.71
CA GLU A 267 12.32 -24.08 -22.59
C GLU A 267 12.59 -25.28 -21.66
#